data_6da8d66407aad804ee766488c07761a7
#
_entry.id   6da8d66407aad804ee766488c07761a7
#
_cell.length_a   1.000
_cell.length_b   1.000
_cell.length_c   1.000
_cell.angle_alpha   90.00
_cell.angle_beta   90.00
_cell.angle_gamma   90.00
#
_symmetry.space_group_name_H-M   'P 1'
#
loop_
_entity.id
_entity.type
_entity.pdbx_description
1 polymer ?
#
loop_
_entity_poly.entity_id
_entity_poly.type
_entity_poly.pdbx_seq_one_letter_code
_entity_poly.pdbx_strand_id
1 'polypeptide(L)'
;AGSDDKVPIAGWHDLWTSWSTISVSDNGRLANYITQFFSALAGKSWFNVANVVVFALFLHFTGLCITSRQRVPAVVALLTCVMVLLVIPYPGETMLWMCGSLNYLWSATLSVIVVTLPWPWRCGWIQVVAFCLLALVAGWMQESASYPVSFGWLAWMLARRRRPRAGELAALACYVLGAVLITCS
;
A
#
# COMPACT_ATOMS: atom_id res chain seq x y z
N ALA A 1 4.01 -21.31 -26.79
CA ALA A 1 5.02 -20.28 -26.99
C ALA A 1 4.28 -19.05 -27.50
N GLY A 2 3.80 -18.21 -26.61
CA GLY A 2 3.25 -16.89 -26.91
C GLY A 2 4.34 -15.90 -26.55
N SER A 3 4.94 -15.28 -27.56
CA SER A 3 5.83 -14.15 -27.37
C SER A 3 4.99 -13.00 -26.88
N ASP A 4 5.17 -12.64 -25.63
CA ASP A 4 4.69 -11.37 -25.07
C ASP A 4 5.50 -10.22 -25.72
N ASP A 5 5.24 -9.96 -26.99
CA ASP A 5 5.68 -8.75 -27.66
C ASP A 5 4.88 -7.56 -27.13
N LYS A 6 5.05 -7.24 -25.85
CA LYS A 6 4.54 -6.00 -25.30
C LYS A 6 5.28 -4.87 -25.98
N VAL A 7 4.58 -4.18 -26.88
CA VAL A 7 5.07 -2.96 -27.53
C VAL A 7 5.59 -2.03 -26.44
N PRO A 8 6.83 -1.53 -26.51
CA PRO A 8 7.36 -0.64 -25.49
C PRO A 8 6.48 0.62 -25.44
N ILE A 9 5.95 0.92 -24.26
CA ILE A 9 5.12 2.10 -24.03
C ILE A 9 6.03 3.32 -24.21
N ALA A 10 5.80 4.13 -25.25
CA ALA A 10 6.66 5.24 -25.61
C ALA A 10 6.14 6.61 -25.17
N GLY A 11 4.98 6.69 -24.53
CA GLY A 11 4.41 7.97 -24.12
C GLY A 11 3.11 7.87 -23.32
N TRP A 12 2.58 9.04 -22.93
CA TRP A 12 1.34 9.14 -22.14
C TRP A 12 0.12 8.51 -22.80
N HIS A 13 0.01 8.61 -24.13
CA HIS A 13 -1.10 8.03 -24.88
C HIS A 13 -1.10 6.50 -24.77
N ASP A 14 0.05 5.89 -24.95
CA ASP A 14 0.22 4.43 -24.88
C ASP A 14 0.00 3.91 -23.45
N LEU A 15 0.44 4.69 -22.45
CA LEU A 15 0.19 4.40 -21.05
C LEU A 15 -1.32 4.41 -20.74
N TRP A 16 -2.05 5.41 -21.23
CA TRP A 16 -3.49 5.49 -21.03
C TRP A 16 -4.24 4.33 -21.69
N THR A 17 -3.87 3.98 -22.92
CA THR A 17 -4.42 2.83 -23.64
C THR A 17 -4.12 1.52 -22.90
N SER A 18 -2.90 1.36 -22.37
CA SER A 18 -2.49 0.22 -21.58
C SER A 18 -3.27 0.15 -20.27
N TRP A 19 -3.49 1.27 -19.58
CA TRP A 19 -4.31 1.32 -18.36
C TRP A 19 -5.76 0.91 -18.59
N SER A 20 -6.36 1.32 -19.72
CA SER A 20 -7.73 0.90 -20.07
C SER A 20 -7.84 -0.60 -20.35
N THR A 21 -6.77 -1.23 -20.83
CA THR A 21 -6.73 -2.68 -21.08
C THR A 21 -6.48 -3.49 -19.80
N ILE A 22 -5.71 -2.98 -18.84
CA ILE A 22 -5.45 -3.66 -17.56
C ILE A 22 -6.74 -3.88 -16.77
N SER A 23 -7.63 -2.90 -16.75
CA SER A 23 -8.91 -3.03 -16.04
C SER A 23 -9.79 -4.18 -16.56
N VAL A 24 -9.53 -4.65 -17.77
CA VAL A 24 -10.31 -5.71 -18.44
C VAL A 24 -9.59 -7.06 -18.43
N SER A 25 -8.24 -7.07 -18.48
CA SER A 25 -7.46 -8.29 -18.63
C SER A 25 -6.73 -8.76 -17.38
N ASP A 26 -6.43 -7.83 -16.48
CA ASP A 26 -5.72 -8.08 -15.22
C ASP A 26 -6.57 -7.57 -14.04
N ASN A 27 -6.30 -8.08 -12.84
CA ASN A 27 -7.05 -7.78 -11.61
C ASN A 27 -7.04 -6.30 -11.19
N GLY A 28 -7.29 -5.32 -11.97
CA GLY A 28 -7.47 -3.88 -11.66
C GLY A 28 -6.73 -3.29 -10.44
N ARG A 29 -5.65 -3.94 -9.99
CA ARG A 29 -4.84 -3.53 -8.83
C ARG A 29 -4.11 -2.23 -9.14
N LEU A 30 -4.17 -1.28 -8.23
CA LEU A 30 -3.43 -0.03 -8.36
C LEU A 30 -1.93 -0.26 -8.53
N ALA A 31 -1.36 -1.29 -7.90
CA ALA A 31 0.03 -1.70 -8.06
C ALA A 31 0.42 -1.94 -9.53
N ASN A 32 -0.45 -2.51 -10.36
CA ASN A 32 -0.19 -2.77 -11.77
C ASN A 32 -0.10 -1.47 -12.58
N TYR A 33 -0.99 -0.50 -12.30
CA TYR A 33 -0.94 0.83 -12.94
C TYR A 33 0.35 1.58 -12.58
N ILE A 34 0.78 1.52 -11.31
CA ILE A 34 2.03 2.14 -10.85
C ILE A 34 3.24 1.42 -11.47
N THR A 35 3.21 0.09 -11.60
CA THR A 35 4.26 -0.69 -12.27
C THR A 35 4.46 -0.19 -13.70
N GLN A 36 3.38 -0.01 -14.44
CA GLN A 36 3.45 0.50 -15.81
C GLN A 36 3.97 1.93 -15.88
N PHE A 37 3.55 2.79 -14.96
CA PHE A 37 4.06 4.16 -14.88
C PHE A 37 5.58 4.18 -14.72
N PHE A 38 6.15 3.40 -13.79
CA PHE A 38 7.60 3.32 -13.62
C PHE A 38 8.29 2.68 -14.82
N SER A 39 7.71 1.65 -15.42
CA SER A 39 8.28 0.98 -16.58
C SER A 39 8.30 1.87 -17.81
N ALA A 40 7.28 2.70 -18.01
CA ALA A 40 7.08 3.50 -19.22
C ALA A 40 7.72 4.89 -19.14
N LEU A 41 7.61 5.57 -18.02
CA LEU A 41 7.93 6.99 -17.92
C LEU A 41 9.05 7.32 -16.93
N ALA A 42 8.97 6.81 -15.70
CA ALA A 42 9.92 7.20 -14.66
C ALA A 42 11.23 6.40 -14.69
N GLY A 43 11.17 5.15 -15.15
CA GLY A 43 12.32 4.25 -15.22
C GLY A 43 12.70 3.59 -13.89
N LYS A 44 13.51 2.53 -14.00
CA LYS A 44 13.91 1.68 -12.86
C LYS A 44 14.69 2.44 -11.78
N SER A 45 15.47 3.44 -12.15
CA SER A 45 16.28 4.20 -11.19
C SER A 45 15.41 4.98 -10.21
N TRP A 46 14.38 5.65 -10.71
CA TRP A 46 13.42 6.37 -9.86
C TRP A 46 12.60 5.42 -9.01
N PHE A 47 12.21 4.27 -9.56
CA PHE A 47 11.58 3.23 -8.77
C PHE A 47 12.46 2.79 -7.60
N ASN A 48 13.74 2.50 -7.83
CA ASN A 48 14.66 2.06 -6.79
C ASN A 48 14.79 3.10 -5.65
N VAL A 49 14.88 4.38 -5.98
CA VAL A 49 14.92 5.46 -4.97
C VAL A 49 13.61 5.49 -4.17
N ALA A 50 12.48 5.48 -4.85
CA ALA A 50 11.18 5.46 -4.19
C ALA A 50 11.00 4.21 -3.30
N ASN A 51 11.47 3.06 -3.78
CA ASN A 51 11.37 1.80 -3.06
C ASN A 51 12.18 1.79 -1.75
N VAL A 52 13.37 2.39 -1.75
CA VAL A 52 14.17 2.58 -0.51
C VAL A 52 13.42 3.46 0.49
N VAL A 53 12.82 4.54 0.03
CA VAL A 53 12.00 5.42 0.89
C VAL A 53 10.81 4.65 1.47
N VAL A 54 10.10 3.89 0.64
CA VAL A 54 8.95 3.08 1.08
C VAL A 54 9.38 2.02 2.10
N PHE A 55 10.52 1.36 1.88
CA PHE A 55 11.06 0.41 2.85
C PHE A 55 11.40 1.07 4.19
N ALA A 56 12.03 2.25 4.17
CA ALA A 56 12.30 3.01 5.38
C ALA A 56 11.01 3.42 6.12
N LEU A 57 9.99 3.85 5.40
CA LEU A 57 8.66 4.15 5.95
C LEU A 57 8.02 2.90 6.56
N PHE A 58 8.10 1.75 5.87
CA PHE A 58 7.61 0.47 6.38
C PHE A 58 8.23 0.13 7.73
N LEU A 59 9.54 0.19 7.84
CA LEU A 59 10.25 -0.07 9.10
C LEU A 59 9.87 0.92 10.19
N HIS A 60 9.77 2.20 9.85
CA HIS A 60 9.41 3.25 10.80
C HIS A 60 8.00 3.04 11.37
N PHE A 61 6.99 2.89 10.50
CA PHE A 61 5.59 2.75 10.95
C PHE A 61 5.34 1.41 11.62
N THR A 62 5.98 0.32 11.19
CA THR A 62 5.94 -0.97 11.89
C THR A 62 6.58 -0.83 13.29
N GLY A 63 7.70 -0.15 13.41
CA GLY A 63 8.32 0.16 14.68
C GLY A 63 7.44 0.98 15.62
N LEU A 64 6.71 1.98 15.10
CA LEU A 64 5.70 2.73 15.85
C LEU A 64 4.56 1.84 16.36
N CYS A 65 4.10 0.91 15.52
CA CYS A 65 3.05 -0.05 15.88
C CYS A 65 3.49 -0.94 17.04
N ILE A 66 4.74 -1.45 17.00
CA ILE A 66 5.30 -2.33 18.02
C ILE A 66 5.54 -1.57 19.35
N THR A 67 6.08 -0.37 19.26
CA THR A 67 6.48 0.37 20.47
C THR A 67 5.36 1.18 21.10
N SER A 68 4.28 1.42 20.38
CA SER A 68 3.19 2.36 20.76
C SER A 68 3.74 3.74 21.18
N ARG A 69 4.89 4.15 20.64
CA ARG A 69 5.60 5.38 20.96
C ARG A 69 5.63 6.34 19.77
N GLN A 70 5.86 7.61 20.05
CA GLN A 70 6.05 8.63 19.00
C GLN A 70 7.41 8.55 18.31
N ARG A 71 8.38 7.84 18.89
CA ARG A 71 9.72 7.67 18.33
C ARG A 71 10.13 6.20 18.37
N VAL A 72 10.67 5.71 17.29
CA VAL A 72 11.17 4.34 17.15
C VAL A 72 12.66 4.34 17.55
N PRO A 73 13.07 3.62 18.62
CA PRO A 73 14.47 3.45 18.93
C PRO A 73 15.21 2.73 17.80
N ALA A 74 16.45 3.10 17.53
CA ALA A 74 17.27 2.49 16.47
C ALA A 74 17.36 0.96 16.58
N VAL A 75 17.44 0.44 17.81
CA VAL A 75 17.45 -1.00 18.07
C VAL A 75 16.16 -1.67 17.59
N VAL A 76 14.99 -1.04 17.83
CA VAL A 76 13.70 -1.59 17.35
C VAL A 76 13.65 -1.55 15.84
N ALA A 77 14.09 -0.48 15.19
CA ALA A 77 14.16 -0.39 13.74
C ALA A 77 15.06 -1.49 13.14
N LEU A 78 16.24 -1.70 13.74
CA LEU A 78 17.18 -2.74 13.33
C LEU A 78 16.59 -4.15 13.51
N LEU A 79 16.00 -4.44 14.68
CA LEU A 79 15.36 -5.74 14.93
C LEU A 79 14.18 -5.97 13.98
N THR A 80 13.35 -4.96 13.72
CA THR A 80 12.28 -5.05 12.75
C THR A 80 12.82 -5.35 11.36
N CYS A 81 13.88 -4.69 10.93
CA CYS A 81 14.55 -4.93 9.66
C CYS A 81 15.04 -6.39 9.56
N VAL A 82 15.75 -6.87 10.55
CA VAL A 82 16.26 -8.26 10.60
C VAL A 82 15.10 -9.25 10.56
N MET A 83 14.06 -9.04 11.37
CA MET A 83 12.89 -9.93 11.38
C MET A 83 12.17 -9.96 10.05
N VAL A 84 11.98 -8.80 9.42
CA VAL A 84 11.36 -8.68 8.11
C VAL A 84 12.15 -9.48 7.06
N LEU A 85 13.48 -9.33 7.03
CA LEU A 85 14.34 -10.05 6.09
C LEU A 85 14.39 -11.56 6.33
N LEU A 86 14.24 -12.00 7.59
CA LEU A 86 14.23 -13.43 7.93
C LEU A 86 12.89 -14.11 7.66
N VAL A 87 11.77 -13.38 7.81
CA VAL A 87 10.42 -13.93 7.71
C VAL A 87 9.88 -13.89 6.29
N ILE A 88 10.28 -12.89 5.49
CA ILE A 88 9.78 -12.77 4.12
C ILE A 88 10.42 -13.83 3.23
N PRO A 89 9.61 -14.71 2.64
CA PRO A 89 10.10 -15.64 1.64
C PRO A 89 10.50 -14.85 0.38
N TYR A 90 11.66 -15.19 -0.21
CA TYR A 90 12.15 -14.58 -1.44
C TYR A 90 12.20 -13.03 -1.41
N PRO A 91 13.00 -12.41 -0.52
CA PRO A 91 13.05 -10.96 -0.37
C PRO A 91 13.46 -10.23 -1.67
N GLY A 92 14.19 -10.88 -2.55
CA GLY A 92 14.49 -10.36 -3.88
C GLY A 92 13.25 -10.13 -4.73
N GLU A 93 12.31 -11.05 -4.71
CA GLU A 93 11.08 -10.96 -5.50
C GLU A 93 10.03 -10.05 -4.85
N THR A 94 9.92 -10.10 -3.53
CA THR A 94 8.90 -9.35 -2.78
C THR A 94 9.28 -7.91 -2.50
N MET A 95 10.58 -7.58 -2.46
CA MET A 95 11.05 -6.25 -2.07
C MET A 95 11.88 -5.54 -3.13
N LEU A 96 12.60 -6.26 -4.00
CA LEU A 96 13.52 -5.66 -4.97
C LEU A 96 13.00 -5.71 -6.41
N TRP A 97 12.19 -6.70 -6.74
CA TRP A 97 11.53 -6.76 -8.03
C TRP A 97 10.35 -5.77 -8.06
N MET A 98 10.29 -4.94 -9.10
CA MET A 98 9.35 -3.81 -9.15
C MET A 98 7.89 -4.22 -8.96
N CYS A 99 7.42 -5.21 -9.72
CA CYS A 99 6.04 -5.68 -9.60
C CYS A 99 5.77 -6.30 -8.22
N GLY A 100 6.68 -7.14 -7.73
CA GLY A 100 6.56 -7.75 -6.39
C GLY A 100 6.58 -6.70 -5.28
N SER A 101 7.50 -5.75 -5.35
CA SER A 101 7.60 -4.70 -4.34
C SER A 101 6.34 -3.83 -4.27
N LEU A 102 5.78 -3.42 -5.40
CA LEU A 102 4.53 -2.65 -5.45
C LEU A 102 3.35 -3.43 -4.89
N ASN A 103 3.26 -4.73 -5.20
CA ASN A 103 2.18 -5.56 -4.71
C ASN A 103 2.31 -5.90 -3.21
N TYR A 104 3.52 -6.11 -2.69
CA TYR A 104 3.71 -6.57 -1.32
C TYR A 104 4.24 -5.48 -0.39
N LEU A 105 5.42 -4.91 -0.66
CA LEU A 105 6.04 -3.94 0.23
C LEU A 105 5.26 -2.62 0.30
N TRP A 106 4.88 -2.05 -0.85
CA TRP A 106 4.15 -0.78 -0.88
C TRP A 106 2.74 -0.94 -0.30
N SER A 107 2.06 -2.03 -0.63
CA SER A 107 0.74 -2.35 -0.07
C SER A 107 0.78 -2.50 1.44
N ALA A 108 1.74 -3.27 1.97
CA ALA A 108 1.94 -3.43 3.42
C ALA A 108 2.29 -2.08 4.08
N THR A 109 3.16 -1.27 3.45
CA THR A 109 3.55 0.04 3.98
C THR A 109 2.37 0.96 4.12
N LEU A 110 1.57 1.12 3.06
CA LEU A 110 0.39 1.98 3.08
C LEU A 110 -0.63 1.51 4.11
N SER A 111 -0.85 0.20 4.21
CA SER A 111 -1.74 -0.38 5.20
C SER A 111 -1.29 -0.12 6.63
N VAL A 112 0.01 -0.31 6.92
CA VAL A 112 0.58 -0.02 8.25
C VAL A 112 0.52 1.48 8.56
N ILE A 113 0.76 2.36 7.59
CA ILE A 113 0.62 3.81 7.75
C ILE A 113 -0.82 4.15 8.14
N VAL A 114 -1.81 3.65 7.41
CA VAL A 114 -3.24 3.94 7.68
C VAL A 114 -3.66 3.45 9.06
N VAL A 115 -3.20 2.29 9.49
CA VAL A 115 -3.56 1.72 10.80
C VAL A 115 -2.83 2.43 11.96
N THR A 116 -1.58 2.90 11.74
CA THR A 116 -0.72 3.46 12.79
C THR A 116 -0.83 4.96 12.94
N LEU A 117 -1.15 5.69 11.87
CA LEU A 117 -1.28 7.13 11.96
C LEU A 117 -2.34 7.50 13.01
N PRO A 118 -1.99 8.37 13.97
CA PRO A 118 -2.97 8.88 14.91
C PRO A 118 -4.04 9.60 14.12
N TRP A 119 -5.26 9.13 14.27
CA TRP A 119 -6.42 9.75 13.61
C TRP A 119 -6.45 11.25 13.87
N PRO A 120 -6.61 12.11 12.85
CA PRO A 120 -6.58 13.58 13.00
C PRO A 120 -7.84 14.13 13.69
N TRP A 121 -8.03 13.79 14.96
CA TRP A 121 -9.23 14.12 15.75
C TRP A 121 -9.44 15.60 15.98
N ARG A 122 -8.42 16.40 15.77
CA ARG A 122 -8.43 17.86 15.98
C ARG A 122 -8.16 18.63 14.69
N CYS A 123 -8.13 17.95 13.57
CA CYS A 123 -7.73 18.51 12.30
C CYS A 123 -8.96 18.88 11.47
N GLY A 124 -8.79 19.84 10.58
CA GLY A 124 -9.85 20.29 9.68
C GLY A 124 -10.29 19.20 8.70
N TRP A 125 -11.42 19.42 8.04
CA TRP A 125 -12.02 18.49 7.07
C TRP A 125 -11.06 18.03 5.97
N ILE A 126 -10.10 18.90 5.57
CA ILE A 126 -9.09 18.57 4.54
C ILE A 126 -8.25 17.35 4.94
N GLN A 127 -7.86 17.28 6.22
CA GLN A 127 -7.04 16.16 6.70
C GLN A 127 -7.84 14.86 6.80
N VAL A 128 -9.13 14.95 7.12
CA VAL A 128 -10.04 13.79 7.09
C VAL A 128 -10.16 13.26 5.66
N VAL A 129 -10.38 14.15 4.69
CA VAL A 129 -10.46 13.77 3.26
C VAL A 129 -9.14 13.16 2.79
N ALA A 130 -8.01 13.81 3.08
CA ALA A 130 -6.69 13.28 2.69
C ALA A 130 -6.44 11.88 3.28
N PHE A 131 -6.85 11.65 4.53
CA PHE A 131 -6.72 10.34 5.16
C PHE A 131 -7.66 9.30 4.55
N CYS A 132 -8.89 9.65 4.22
CA CYS A 132 -9.83 8.78 3.52
C CYS A 132 -9.31 8.41 2.12
N LEU A 133 -8.71 9.37 1.40
CA LEU A 133 -8.06 9.09 0.10
C LEU A 133 -6.86 8.15 0.27
N LEU A 134 -6.02 8.37 1.29
CA LEU A 134 -4.92 7.47 1.60
C LEU A 134 -5.41 6.05 1.93
N ALA A 135 -6.48 5.93 2.71
CA ALA A 135 -7.10 4.66 3.03
C ALA A 135 -7.66 3.95 1.78
N LEU A 136 -8.33 4.69 0.89
CA LEU A 136 -8.82 4.17 -0.38
C LEU A 136 -7.68 3.62 -1.24
N VAL A 137 -6.61 4.41 -1.41
CA VAL A 137 -5.42 4.01 -2.17
C VAL A 137 -4.78 2.76 -1.55
N ALA A 138 -4.60 2.72 -0.23
CA ALA A 138 -4.02 1.58 0.47
C ALA A 138 -4.86 0.30 0.28
N GLY A 139 -6.20 0.42 0.33
CA GLY A 139 -7.11 -0.69 0.08
C GLY A 139 -7.09 -1.18 -1.38
N TRP A 140 -6.84 -0.28 -2.33
CA TRP A 140 -6.81 -0.59 -3.77
C TRP A 140 -5.48 -1.19 -4.26
N MET A 141 -4.45 -1.25 -3.42
CA MET A 141 -3.12 -1.75 -3.83
C MET A 141 -3.15 -3.26 -4.12
N GLN A 142 -3.61 -4.07 -3.17
CA GLN A 142 -3.49 -5.54 -3.22
C GLN A 142 -4.56 -6.21 -2.34
N GLU A 143 -5.40 -7.06 -2.90
CA GLU A 143 -6.49 -7.75 -2.18
C GLU A 143 -6.01 -8.65 -1.05
N SER A 144 -4.90 -9.38 -1.24
CA SER A 144 -4.37 -10.30 -0.22
C SER A 144 -3.91 -9.60 1.06
N ALA A 145 -3.57 -8.32 1.00
CA ALA A 145 -3.27 -7.47 2.15
C ALA A 145 -4.53 -6.76 2.67
N SER A 146 -5.38 -6.28 1.76
CA SER A 146 -6.49 -5.39 2.08
C SER A 146 -7.60 -6.07 2.87
N TYR A 147 -7.96 -7.31 2.55
CA TYR A 147 -8.99 -8.03 3.30
C TYR A 147 -8.57 -8.35 4.75
N PRO A 148 -7.40 -8.97 5.01
CA PRO A 148 -6.97 -9.24 6.39
C PRO A 148 -6.85 -7.96 7.23
N VAL A 149 -6.35 -6.86 6.64
CA VAL A 149 -6.25 -5.57 7.34
C VAL A 149 -7.62 -5.00 7.64
N SER A 150 -8.59 -5.07 6.72
CA SER A 150 -9.97 -4.63 6.94
C SER A 150 -10.62 -5.37 8.11
N PHE A 151 -10.52 -6.70 8.12
CA PHE A 151 -11.05 -7.52 9.20
C PHE A 151 -10.33 -7.26 10.53
N GLY A 152 -9.01 -7.17 10.54
CA GLY A 152 -8.23 -6.85 11.73
C GLY A 152 -8.57 -5.48 12.29
N TRP A 153 -8.73 -4.48 11.44
CA TRP A 153 -9.11 -3.13 11.84
C TRP A 153 -10.53 -3.07 12.43
N LEU A 154 -11.49 -3.75 11.77
CA LEU A 154 -12.85 -3.89 12.29
C LEU A 154 -12.87 -4.62 13.64
N ALA A 155 -12.18 -5.75 13.75
CA ALA A 155 -12.09 -6.51 14.99
C ALA A 155 -11.50 -5.68 16.14
N TRP A 156 -10.43 -4.92 15.85
CA TRP A 156 -9.84 -3.99 16.81
C TRP A 156 -10.81 -2.87 17.22
N MET A 157 -11.60 -2.31 16.28
CA MET A 157 -12.63 -1.34 16.60
C MET A 157 -13.71 -1.91 17.52
N LEU A 158 -14.12 -3.16 17.30
CA LEU A 158 -15.13 -3.84 18.12
C LEU A 158 -14.58 -4.22 19.51
N ALA A 159 -13.32 -4.64 19.58
CA ALA A 159 -12.68 -5.06 20.83
C ALA A 159 -12.42 -3.90 21.80
N ARG A 160 -12.21 -2.68 21.30
CA ARG A 160 -12.00 -1.53 22.17
C ARG A 160 -13.32 -1.05 22.79
N ARG A 161 -13.27 -0.69 24.09
CA ARG A 161 -14.47 -0.31 24.86
C ARG A 161 -15.12 1.03 24.48
N ARG A 162 -14.51 1.79 23.57
CA ARG A 162 -15.07 3.09 23.12
C ARG A 162 -15.75 2.95 21.75
N ARG A 163 -16.82 3.71 21.54
CA ARG A 163 -17.49 3.76 20.23
C ARG A 163 -16.54 4.33 19.16
N PRO A 164 -16.50 3.71 17.97
CA PRO A 164 -15.75 4.26 16.84
C PRO A 164 -16.32 5.63 16.46
N ARG A 165 -15.45 6.54 16.08
CA ARG A 165 -15.87 7.86 15.61
C ARG A 165 -16.25 7.80 14.13
N ALA A 166 -17.11 8.72 13.68
CA ALA A 166 -17.58 8.75 12.29
C ALA A 166 -16.44 8.74 11.27
N GLY A 167 -15.37 9.46 11.53
CA GLY A 167 -14.21 9.47 10.65
C GLY A 167 -13.44 8.12 10.61
N GLU A 168 -13.33 7.36 11.71
CA GLU A 168 -12.71 6.03 11.70
C GLU A 168 -13.52 5.08 10.83
N LEU A 169 -14.84 5.18 10.90
CA LEU A 169 -15.74 4.40 10.06
C LEU A 169 -15.63 4.81 8.60
N ALA A 170 -15.53 6.12 8.33
CA ALA A 170 -15.35 6.64 6.97
C ALA A 170 -14.05 6.12 6.34
N ALA A 171 -12.94 6.14 7.08
CA ALA A 171 -11.67 5.62 6.58
C ALA A 171 -11.69 4.11 6.37
N LEU A 172 -12.27 3.35 7.30
CA LEU A 172 -12.44 1.91 7.11
C LEU A 172 -13.31 1.64 5.88
N ALA A 173 -14.41 2.39 5.69
CA ALA A 173 -15.27 2.27 4.52
C ALA A 173 -14.50 2.59 3.23
N CYS A 174 -13.69 3.64 3.20
CA CYS A 174 -12.83 3.97 2.06
C CYS A 174 -11.79 2.88 1.79
N TYR A 175 -11.18 2.30 2.83
CA TYR A 175 -10.22 1.22 2.69
C TYR A 175 -10.88 -0.05 2.10
N VAL A 176 -12.05 -0.42 2.61
CA VAL A 176 -12.84 -1.55 2.10
C VAL A 176 -13.30 -1.29 0.66
N LEU A 177 -13.73 -0.05 0.36
CA LEU A 177 -14.09 0.32 -1.01
C LEU A 177 -12.91 0.13 -1.97
N GLY A 178 -11.70 0.52 -1.57
CA GLY A 178 -10.48 0.25 -2.34
C GLY A 178 -10.27 -1.23 -2.62
N ALA A 179 -10.47 -2.10 -1.61
CA ALA A 179 -10.37 -3.55 -1.77
C ALA A 179 -11.45 -4.12 -2.72
N VAL A 180 -12.67 -3.58 -2.65
CA VAL A 180 -13.78 -3.98 -3.53
C VAL A 180 -13.53 -3.58 -4.98
N LEU A 181 -12.90 -2.42 -5.23
CA LEU A 181 -12.54 -1.99 -6.59
C LEU A 181 -11.65 -3.01 -7.32
N ILE A 182 -10.78 -3.73 -6.61
CA ILE A 182 -9.95 -4.79 -7.20
C ILE A 182 -10.79 -5.98 -7.66
N THR A 183 -11.80 -6.36 -6.86
CA THR A 183 -12.61 -7.56 -7.14
C THR A 183 -13.71 -7.34 -8.17
N CYS A 184 -14.05 -6.08 -8.43
CA CYS A 184 -15.07 -5.69 -9.42
C CYS A 184 -14.45 -5.29 -10.77
N SER A 185 -13.13 -5.25 -10.90
CA SER A 185 -12.39 -5.00 -12.14
C SER A 185 -12.07 -6.31 -12.83
#